data_056a260072e9c21d9b4075a2fb9d3d24
#
_entry.id   056a260072e9c21d9b4075a2fb9d3d24
#
_cell.length_a   1.000
_cell.length_b   1.000
_cell.length_c   1.000
_cell.angle_alpha   90.00
_cell.angle_beta   90.00
_cell.angle_gamma   90.00
#
_symmetry.space_group_name_H-M   'P 1'
#
loop_
_entity.id
_entity.type
_entity.pdbx_description
1 polymer ?
#
loop_
_entity_poly.entity_id
_entity_poly.type
_entity_poly.pdbx_seq_one_letter_code
_entity_poly.pdbx_strand_id
1 'polypeptide(L)'
;PFSENSFDVVIGNPPYVRVQGLKSNYENEAKLYEEKFVSATGNYDLYVLFMEQSFKMLNQKGKLSYILPHKFLISDFGSGIRGFLSENKAVENLLHFGSEMVFEDASTYTCIINLSHNNKKLNFKSINPKDIFKPFEYDSIHYENLNSDKWNLSSNDIAKVLEKINLQPLRVKDIFAKIFQGLKTSGDPVYILENKNEKLYSKALDKIVEVEKGLLKPILKGEDISRYKNLQNRYFVIFPYILENQKAKPMSEDFIKENYPKGYEYLKANEEFLRG
;
A
#
# COMPACT_ATOMS: atom_id res chain seq x y z
N PRO A 1 -17.17 30.84 -4.58
CA PRO A 1 -16.87 29.89 -5.61
C PRO A 1 -15.88 30.51 -6.59
N PHE A 2 -14.73 29.85 -6.76
CA PHE A 2 -13.71 30.26 -7.69
C PHE A 2 -14.09 29.77 -9.10
N SER A 3 -13.86 30.58 -10.13
CA SER A 3 -14.09 30.22 -11.52
C SER A 3 -12.90 29.35 -12.05
N GLU A 4 -13.17 28.56 -13.09
CA GLU A 4 -12.12 27.88 -13.84
C GLU A 4 -11.17 28.89 -14.48
N ASN A 5 -9.91 28.50 -14.69
CA ASN A 5 -8.86 29.30 -15.31
C ASN A 5 -8.55 30.64 -14.61
N SER A 6 -8.63 30.68 -13.26
CA SER A 6 -8.51 31.93 -12.49
C SER A 6 -7.18 32.09 -11.77
N PHE A 7 -6.42 31.02 -11.52
CA PHE A 7 -5.24 31.06 -10.68
C PHE A 7 -3.92 30.94 -11.46
N ASP A 8 -2.97 31.80 -11.14
CA ASP A 8 -1.60 31.71 -11.66
C ASP A 8 -0.79 30.65 -10.92
N VAL A 9 -1.04 30.50 -9.61
CA VAL A 9 -0.31 29.55 -8.75
C VAL A 9 -1.27 28.89 -7.76
N VAL A 10 -1.18 27.56 -7.67
CA VAL A 10 -1.80 26.77 -6.62
C VAL A 10 -0.72 25.92 -5.96
N ILE A 11 -0.57 26.04 -4.65
CA ILE A 11 0.39 25.25 -3.86
C ILE A 11 -0.30 24.70 -2.63
N GLY A 12 0.03 23.46 -2.26
CA GLY A 12 -0.56 22.87 -1.05
C GLY A 12 -0.19 21.43 -0.76
N ASN A 13 -0.79 20.98 0.33
CA ASN A 13 -0.77 19.60 0.79
C ASN A 13 -2.24 19.17 0.97
N PRO A 14 -2.87 18.53 -0.03
CA PRO A 14 -4.27 18.15 0.04
C PRO A 14 -4.50 17.02 1.06
N PRO A 15 -5.73 16.83 1.58
CA PRO A 15 -6.03 15.84 2.60
C PRO A 15 -5.86 14.40 2.11
N TYR A 16 -5.17 13.53 2.88
CA TYR A 16 -4.92 12.11 2.59
C TYR A 16 -6.03 11.21 3.16
N VAL A 17 -7.28 11.53 2.90
CA VAL A 17 -8.46 10.84 3.44
C VAL A 17 -9.02 9.89 2.39
N ARG A 18 -9.30 8.64 2.79
CA ARG A 18 -9.93 7.62 1.94
C ARG A 18 -11.43 7.84 1.85
N VAL A 19 -11.99 7.69 0.65
CA VAL A 19 -13.44 7.80 0.40
C VAL A 19 -14.28 6.80 1.20
N GLN A 20 -13.70 5.67 1.62
CA GLN A 20 -14.41 4.67 2.43
C GLN A 20 -14.96 5.25 3.74
N GLY A 21 -14.20 6.11 4.42
CA GLY A 21 -14.67 6.83 5.60
C GLY A 21 -15.78 7.84 5.29
N LEU A 22 -15.74 8.46 4.12
CA LEU A 22 -16.81 9.34 3.64
C LEU A 22 -18.07 8.55 3.27
N LYS A 23 -17.95 7.44 2.54
CA LYS A 23 -19.09 6.60 2.15
C LYS A 23 -19.88 6.08 3.35
N SER A 24 -19.23 5.80 4.48
CA SER A 24 -19.91 5.34 5.69
C SER A 24 -20.64 6.44 6.46
N ASN A 25 -20.17 7.69 6.38
CA ASN A 25 -20.68 8.79 7.19
C ASN A 25 -21.37 9.91 6.35
N TYR A 26 -21.03 10.01 5.07
CA TYR A 26 -21.44 11.09 4.16
C TYR A 26 -21.68 10.53 2.74
N GLU A 27 -22.63 9.62 2.61
CA GLU A 27 -22.89 8.89 1.33
C GLU A 27 -23.29 9.82 0.19
N ASN A 28 -24.08 10.87 0.48
CA ASN A 28 -24.53 11.81 -0.53
C ASN A 28 -23.39 12.64 -1.13
N GLU A 29 -22.43 13.06 -0.29
CA GLU A 29 -21.23 13.77 -0.72
C GLU A 29 -20.35 12.89 -1.59
N ALA A 30 -20.19 11.62 -1.21
CA ALA A 30 -19.41 10.66 -1.99
C ALA A 30 -20.01 10.44 -3.39
N LYS A 31 -21.35 10.31 -3.50
CA LYS A 31 -22.06 10.20 -4.78
C LYS A 31 -21.88 11.46 -5.63
N LEU A 32 -22.00 12.65 -5.03
CA LEU A 32 -21.78 13.92 -5.73
C LEU A 32 -20.36 14.02 -6.31
N TYR A 33 -19.34 13.53 -5.58
CA TYR A 33 -17.97 13.51 -6.08
C TYR A 33 -17.81 12.54 -7.25
N GLU A 34 -18.42 11.36 -7.19
CA GLU A 34 -18.39 10.36 -8.26
C GLU A 34 -19.07 10.85 -9.54
N GLU A 35 -20.10 11.69 -9.43
CA GLU A 35 -20.77 12.33 -10.58
C GLU A 35 -19.93 13.49 -11.16
N LYS A 36 -19.21 14.23 -10.32
CA LYS A 36 -18.54 15.49 -10.70
C LYS A 36 -17.11 15.30 -11.20
N PHE A 37 -16.39 14.30 -10.68
CA PHE A 37 -14.96 14.13 -10.92
C PHE A 37 -14.64 12.82 -11.65
N VAL A 38 -13.91 12.90 -12.76
CA VAL A 38 -13.43 11.71 -13.47
C VAL A 38 -12.36 10.95 -12.68
N SER A 39 -11.69 11.63 -11.75
CA SER A 39 -10.71 11.03 -10.83
C SER A 39 -11.35 10.25 -9.69
N ALA A 40 -12.67 10.34 -9.48
CA ALA A 40 -13.39 9.63 -8.43
C ALA A 40 -13.64 8.16 -8.79
N THR A 41 -12.59 7.33 -8.91
CA THR A 41 -12.69 5.93 -9.34
C THR A 41 -12.44 4.96 -8.18
N GLY A 42 -13.33 3.99 -7.99
CA GLY A 42 -13.19 2.93 -6.99
C GLY A 42 -13.08 3.46 -5.55
N ASN A 43 -12.08 3.00 -4.82
CA ASN A 43 -11.79 3.44 -3.45
C ASN A 43 -10.72 4.54 -3.43
N TYR A 44 -11.03 5.65 -4.08
CA TYR A 44 -10.11 6.77 -4.22
C TYR A 44 -9.80 7.46 -2.88
N ASP A 45 -8.68 8.18 -2.86
CA ASP A 45 -8.32 9.11 -1.80
C ASP A 45 -8.69 10.54 -2.23
N LEU A 46 -9.11 11.40 -1.31
CA LEU A 46 -9.62 12.76 -1.64
C LEU A 46 -8.60 13.61 -2.42
N TYR A 47 -7.31 13.42 -2.18
CA TYR A 47 -6.28 14.23 -2.85
C TYR A 47 -6.33 14.15 -4.39
N VAL A 48 -6.87 13.06 -4.98
CA VAL A 48 -7.00 12.98 -6.44
C VAL A 48 -8.05 13.95 -6.98
N LEU A 49 -9.13 14.17 -6.21
CA LEU A 49 -10.15 15.18 -6.54
C LEU A 49 -9.59 16.59 -6.42
N PHE A 50 -8.76 16.83 -5.41
CA PHE A 50 -8.06 18.11 -5.26
C PHE A 50 -7.12 18.37 -6.43
N MET A 51 -6.40 17.37 -6.93
CA MET A 51 -5.55 17.53 -8.13
C MET A 51 -6.38 17.92 -9.35
N GLU A 52 -7.46 17.19 -9.62
CA GLU A 52 -8.34 17.47 -10.76
C GLU A 52 -8.97 18.87 -10.66
N GLN A 53 -9.58 19.19 -9.51
CA GLN A 53 -10.23 20.49 -9.32
C GLN A 53 -9.24 21.65 -9.43
N SER A 54 -8.10 21.53 -8.76
CA SER A 54 -7.09 22.60 -8.76
C SER A 54 -6.45 22.80 -10.12
N PHE A 55 -6.26 21.74 -10.89
CA PHE A 55 -5.79 21.86 -12.28
C PHE A 55 -6.81 22.61 -13.16
N LYS A 56 -8.10 22.32 -13.03
CA LYS A 56 -9.19 23.06 -13.73
C LYS A 56 -9.24 24.54 -13.36
N MET A 57 -8.78 24.91 -12.17
CA MET A 57 -8.75 26.29 -11.71
C MET A 57 -7.52 27.07 -12.19
N LEU A 58 -6.47 26.41 -12.71
CA LEU A 58 -5.29 27.06 -13.26
C LEU A 58 -5.62 27.84 -14.56
N ASN A 59 -5.09 29.03 -14.70
CA ASN A 59 -5.06 29.69 -16.00
C ASN A 59 -4.03 29.03 -16.92
N GLN A 60 -4.03 29.38 -18.21
CA GLN A 60 -3.18 28.75 -19.24
C GLN A 60 -1.67 28.81 -18.97
N LYS A 61 -1.20 29.75 -18.15
CA LYS A 61 0.20 29.89 -17.71
C LYS A 61 0.41 29.46 -16.27
N GLY A 62 -0.66 29.04 -15.62
CA GLY A 62 -0.68 28.68 -14.20
C GLY A 62 0.16 27.44 -13.87
N LYS A 63 0.62 27.41 -12.64
CA LYS A 63 1.41 26.30 -12.08
C LYS A 63 0.77 25.78 -10.81
N LEU A 64 0.67 24.47 -10.67
CA LEU A 64 0.27 23.81 -9.44
C LEU A 64 1.44 23.01 -8.88
N SER A 65 1.62 23.04 -7.58
CA SER A 65 2.59 22.20 -6.88
C SER A 65 1.96 21.60 -5.63
N TYR A 66 1.88 20.28 -5.59
CA TYR A 66 1.37 19.52 -4.45
C TYR A 66 2.38 18.52 -3.94
N ILE A 67 2.46 18.37 -2.60
CA ILE A 67 3.00 17.19 -1.97
C ILE A 67 1.84 16.26 -1.61
N LEU A 68 1.90 14.99 -2.02
CA LEU A 68 0.79 14.05 -1.83
C LEU A 68 1.26 12.59 -1.93
N PRO A 69 0.44 11.61 -1.53
CA PRO A 69 0.80 10.20 -1.64
C PRO A 69 1.01 9.76 -3.09
N HIS A 70 2.11 9.10 -3.38
CA HIS A 70 2.42 8.60 -4.72
C HIS A 70 1.60 7.37 -5.15
N LYS A 71 0.77 6.84 -4.26
CA LYS A 71 0.03 5.59 -4.46
C LYS A 71 -0.88 5.61 -5.71
N PHE A 72 -1.39 6.78 -6.10
CA PHE A 72 -2.20 6.92 -7.32
C PHE A 72 -1.46 6.48 -8.59
N LEU A 73 -0.13 6.47 -8.60
CA LEU A 73 0.66 6.05 -9.76
C LEU A 73 0.44 4.57 -10.11
N ILE A 74 0.28 3.70 -9.11
CA ILE A 74 0.27 2.24 -9.29
C ILE A 74 -1.00 1.54 -8.80
N SER A 75 -1.88 2.22 -8.06
CA SER A 75 -3.12 1.62 -7.56
C SER A 75 -4.25 1.66 -8.60
N ASP A 76 -5.22 0.76 -8.44
CA ASP A 76 -6.36 0.68 -9.36
C ASP A 76 -7.25 1.92 -9.27
N PHE A 77 -7.45 2.47 -8.06
CA PHE A 77 -8.21 3.73 -7.90
C PHE A 77 -7.58 4.93 -8.60
N GLY A 78 -6.28 4.88 -8.87
CA GLY A 78 -5.58 5.95 -9.58
C GLY A 78 -5.89 6.04 -11.07
N SER A 79 -6.64 5.10 -11.65
CA SER A 79 -6.90 5.06 -13.10
C SER A 79 -7.56 6.33 -13.63
N GLY A 80 -8.58 6.86 -12.94
CA GLY A 80 -9.26 8.09 -13.34
C GLY A 80 -8.35 9.31 -13.35
N ILE A 81 -7.60 9.52 -12.26
CA ILE A 81 -6.67 10.67 -12.21
C ILE A 81 -5.51 10.52 -13.20
N ARG A 82 -4.97 9.32 -13.42
CA ARG A 82 -3.92 9.10 -14.43
C ARG A 82 -4.42 9.37 -15.83
N GLY A 83 -5.63 8.92 -16.16
CA GLY A 83 -6.30 9.25 -17.42
C GLY A 83 -6.44 10.77 -17.61
N PHE A 84 -7.00 11.44 -16.62
CA PHE A 84 -7.17 12.90 -16.63
C PHE A 84 -5.83 13.63 -16.84
N LEU A 85 -4.81 13.28 -16.07
CA LEU A 85 -3.48 13.91 -16.16
C LEU A 85 -2.79 13.63 -17.51
N SER A 86 -2.99 12.44 -18.06
CA SER A 86 -2.40 12.04 -19.34
C SER A 86 -3.09 12.77 -20.53
N GLU A 87 -4.40 12.78 -20.59
CA GLU A 87 -5.20 13.42 -21.64
C GLU A 87 -4.93 14.93 -21.70
N ASN A 88 -4.82 15.57 -20.54
CA ASN A 88 -4.51 17.00 -20.43
C ASN A 88 -3.02 17.33 -20.53
N LYS A 89 -2.14 16.32 -20.65
CA LYS A 89 -0.67 16.49 -20.62
C LYS A 89 -0.25 17.38 -19.44
N ALA A 90 -0.83 17.10 -18.27
CA ALA A 90 -0.85 18.02 -17.16
C ALA A 90 0.41 18.00 -16.29
N VAL A 91 1.12 16.88 -16.19
CA VAL A 91 2.28 16.75 -15.30
C VAL A 91 3.52 17.33 -15.97
N GLU A 92 4.09 18.37 -15.38
CA GLU A 92 5.35 18.94 -15.80
C GLU A 92 6.54 18.20 -15.16
N ASN A 93 6.50 18.08 -13.83
CA ASN A 93 7.55 17.40 -13.07
C ASN A 93 6.94 16.53 -11.96
N LEU A 94 7.59 15.40 -11.67
CA LEU A 94 7.25 14.53 -10.56
C LEU A 94 8.52 14.08 -9.83
N LEU A 95 8.65 14.47 -8.57
CA LEU A 95 9.71 14.01 -7.68
C LEU A 95 9.16 12.90 -6.76
N HIS A 96 9.71 11.73 -6.86
CA HIS A 96 9.28 10.55 -6.13
C HIS A 96 10.27 10.19 -5.02
N PHE A 97 9.81 10.09 -3.79
CA PHE A 97 10.69 9.82 -2.64
C PHE A 97 10.86 8.33 -2.30
N GLY A 98 10.38 7.43 -3.17
CA GLY A 98 10.51 5.98 -2.94
C GLY A 98 9.81 5.53 -1.66
N SER A 99 10.54 4.77 -0.85
CA SER A 99 10.10 4.30 0.47
C SER A 99 10.56 5.20 1.63
N GLU A 100 11.11 6.36 1.32
CA GLU A 100 11.54 7.33 2.34
C GLU A 100 10.34 8.13 2.84
N MET A 101 10.21 8.28 4.14
CA MET A 101 9.18 9.10 4.77
C MET A 101 9.64 10.56 4.86
N VAL A 102 8.79 11.47 4.41
CA VAL A 102 9.03 12.93 4.49
C VAL A 102 8.50 13.51 5.79
N PHE A 103 7.42 12.89 6.32
CA PHE A 103 6.77 13.33 7.56
C PHE A 103 6.97 12.28 8.64
N GLU A 104 7.40 12.68 9.83
CA GLU A 104 7.69 11.79 10.96
C GLU A 104 6.43 11.08 11.48
N ASP A 105 5.29 11.77 11.49
CA ASP A 105 4.01 11.26 12.02
C ASP A 105 3.11 10.59 10.98
N ALA A 106 3.51 10.55 9.71
CA ALA A 106 2.67 9.99 8.64
C ALA A 106 3.33 8.76 8.00
N SER A 107 2.72 7.60 8.13
CA SER A 107 3.14 6.34 7.49
C SER A 107 2.86 6.28 5.98
N THR A 108 2.97 7.41 5.29
CA THR A 108 2.60 7.55 3.88
C THR A 108 3.78 7.99 3.04
N TYR A 109 4.06 7.22 1.99
CA TYR A 109 5.08 7.56 1.00
C TYR A 109 4.55 8.62 0.04
N THR A 110 5.28 9.71 -0.12
CA THR A 110 4.85 10.89 -0.86
C THR A 110 5.66 11.16 -2.12
N CYS A 111 5.14 12.04 -2.95
CA CYS A 111 5.83 12.67 -4.07
C CYS A 111 5.48 14.16 -4.11
N ILE A 112 6.31 14.95 -4.77
CA ILE A 112 5.95 16.31 -5.20
C ILE A 112 5.58 16.23 -6.67
N ILE A 113 4.39 16.73 -7.00
CA ILE A 113 3.90 16.80 -8.37
C ILE A 113 3.67 18.25 -8.76
N ASN A 114 4.22 18.64 -9.91
CA ASN A 114 4.00 19.95 -10.51
C ASN A 114 3.14 19.77 -11.75
N LEU A 115 2.03 20.49 -11.80
CA LEU A 115 1.10 20.47 -12.94
C LEU A 115 1.11 21.83 -13.66
N SER A 116 1.00 21.77 -14.98
CA SER A 116 0.82 22.94 -15.86
C SER A 116 0.19 22.46 -17.17
N HIS A 117 -0.21 23.41 -18.02
CA HIS A 117 -0.85 23.09 -19.32
C HIS A 117 0.18 22.80 -20.42
N ASN A 118 -0.22 21.93 -21.38
CA ASN A 118 0.48 21.71 -22.65
C ASN A 118 1.93 21.19 -22.54
N ASN A 119 2.20 20.29 -21.59
CA ASN A 119 3.52 19.68 -21.47
C ASN A 119 3.76 18.67 -22.61
N LYS A 120 4.93 18.67 -23.20
CA LYS A 120 5.35 17.71 -24.23
C LYS A 120 5.73 16.37 -23.64
N LYS A 121 6.25 16.38 -22.42
CA LYS A 121 6.73 15.21 -21.68
C LYS A 121 6.57 15.45 -20.18
N LEU A 122 6.47 14.35 -19.46
CA LEU A 122 6.54 14.30 -18.00
C LEU A 122 8.02 14.13 -17.63
N ASN A 123 8.53 15.01 -16.77
CA ASN A 123 9.85 14.87 -16.19
C ASN A 123 9.74 14.18 -14.83
N PHE A 124 10.53 13.16 -14.60
CA PHE A 124 10.46 12.31 -13.41
C PHE A 124 11.84 12.16 -12.78
N LYS A 125 11.85 12.13 -11.43
CA LYS A 125 13.05 11.75 -10.68
C LYS A 125 12.67 11.02 -9.41
N SER A 126 13.36 9.90 -9.15
CA SER A 126 13.36 9.29 -7.82
C SER A 126 14.56 9.83 -7.05
N ILE A 127 14.33 10.40 -5.87
CA ILE A 127 15.34 11.12 -5.09
C ILE A 127 15.10 10.89 -3.59
N ASN A 128 16.18 10.86 -2.81
CA ASN A 128 16.03 10.90 -1.34
C ASN A 128 15.58 12.31 -0.92
N PRO A 129 14.61 12.46 -0.01
CA PRO A 129 14.15 13.77 0.46
C PRO A 129 15.27 14.72 0.94
N LYS A 130 16.34 14.16 1.52
CA LYS A 130 17.51 14.93 1.99
C LYS A 130 18.32 15.56 0.87
N ASP A 131 18.16 15.07 -0.36
CA ASP A 131 18.90 15.52 -1.53
C ASP A 131 18.12 16.48 -2.43
N ILE A 132 16.90 16.87 -2.05
CA ILE A 132 16.01 17.72 -2.87
C ILE A 132 16.63 19.06 -3.27
N PHE A 133 17.55 19.58 -2.47
CA PHE A 133 18.25 20.84 -2.75
C PHE A 133 19.60 20.66 -3.46
N LYS A 134 20.00 19.40 -3.75
CA LYS A 134 21.18 19.13 -4.55
C LYS A 134 20.84 19.15 -6.04
N PRO A 135 21.78 19.50 -6.91
CA PRO A 135 21.58 19.40 -8.35
C PRO A 135 21.25 17.94 -8.76
N PHE A 136 20.24 17.76 -9.61
CA PHE A 136 19.87 16.48 -10.20
C PHE A 136 19.29 16.68 -11.60
N GLU A 137 19.31 15.61 -12.40
CA GLU A 137 18.72 15.59 -13.72
C GLU A 137 17.44 14.76 -13.72
N TYR A 138 16.43 15.21 -14.45
CA TYR A 138 15.19 14.48 -14.65
C TYR A 138 15.32 13.45 -15.77
N ASP A 139 14.75 12.28 -15.55
CA ASP A 139 14.34 11.39 -16.61
C ASP A 139 13.05 11.93 -17.27
N SER A 140 12.82 11.64 -18.55
CA SER A 140 11.65 12.16 -19.26
C SER A 140 10.85 11.02 -19.92
N ILE A 141 9.53 11.12 -19.83
CA ILE A 141 8.58 10.19 -20.44
C ILE A 141 7.65 10.96 -21.37
N HIS A 142 7.53 10.51 -22.60
CA HIS A 142 6.61 11.10 -23.56
C HIS A 142 5.17 10.71 -23.21
N TYR A 143 4.23 11.65 -23.39
CA TYR A 143 2.82 11.43 -23.08
C TYR A 143 2.15 10.34 -23.92
N GLU A 144 2.69 10.01 -25.09
CA GLU A 144 2.26 8.89 -25.92
C GLU A 144 2.36 7.53 -25.21
N ASN A 145 3.24 7.44 -24.22
CA ASN A 145 3.46 6.25 -23.38
C ASN A 145 2.69 6.29 -22.05
N LEU A 146 1.84 7.30 -21.84
CA LEU A 146 1.06 7.48 -20.64
C LEU A 146 -0.43 7.44 -20.95
N ASN A 147 -1.18 6.72 -20.12
CA ASN A 147 -2.63 6.59 -20.19
C ASN A 147 -3.21 6.38 -18.78
N SER A 148 -4.40 5.81 -18.67
CA SER A 148 -5.04 5.46 -17.39
C SER A 148 -4.40 4.24 -16.69
N ASP A 149 -3.54 3.47 -17.36
CA ASP A 149 -2.84 2.34 -16.77
C ASP A 149 -1.83 2.76 -15.71
N LYS A 150 -1.30 1.79 -14.96
CA LYS A 150 -0.31 2.04 -13.90
C LYS A 150 0.96 2.68 -14.47
N TRP A 151 1.35 3.80 -13.89
CA TRP A 151 2.56 4.51 -14.27
C TRP A 151 3.77 3.96 -13.52
N ASN A 152 4.46 3.03 -14.14
CA ASN A 152 5.74 2.52 -13.66
C ASN A 152 6.87 3.46 -14.09
N LEU A 153 6.96 4.60 -13.42
CA LEU A 153 7.98 5.61 -13.69
C LEU A 153 9.33 5.09 -13.20
N SER A 154 10.23 4.83 -14.11
CA SER A 154 11.56 4.30 -13.84
C SER A 154 12.61 4.94 -14.74
N SER A 155 13.87 4.96 -14.29
CA SER A 155 14.97 5.40 -15.13
C SER A 155 15.05 4.56 -16.43
N ASN A 156 15.61 5.14 -17.47
CA ASN A 156 15.71 4.49 -18.79
C ASN A 156 16.32 3.08 -18.74
N ASP A 157 17.26 2.83 -17.83
CA ASP A 157 17.88 1.51 -17.71
C ASP A 157 16.95 0.48 -17.07
N ILE A 158 16.19 0.86 -16.05
CA ILE A 158 15.17 0.00 -15.44
C ILE A 158 14.02 -0.23 -16.42
N ALA A 159 13.62 0.78 -17.20
CA ALA A 159 12.60 0.64 -18.24
C ALA A 159 12.97 -0.42 -19.26
N LYS A 160 14.23 -0.45 -19.74
CA LYS A 160 14.73 -1.49 -20.66
C LYS A 160 14.70 -2.90 -20.06
N VAL A 161 14.99 -3.03 -18.75
CA VAL A 161 14.90 -4.32 -18.05
C VAL A 161 13.44 -4.76 -17.93
N LEU A 162 12.54 -3.86 -17.57
CA LEU A 162 11.10 -4.15 -17.50
C LEU A 162 10.54 -4.53 -18.87
N GLU A 163 10.95 -3.87 -19.94
CA GLU A 163 10.57 -4.24 -21.30
C GLU A 163 10.99 -5.67 -21.64
N LYS A 164 12.24 -6.05 -21.35
CA LYS A 164 12.72 -7.44 -21.53
C LYS A 164 11.90 -8.46 -20.72
N ILE A 165 11.53 -8.12 -19.48
CA ILE A 165 10.67 -8.96 -18.64
C ILE A 165 9.27 -9.05 -19.26
N ASN A 166 8.74 -7.95 -19.78
CA ASN A 166 7.43 -7.90 -20.41
C ASN A 166 7.34 -8.65 -21.73
N LEU A 167 8.45 -8.79 -22.43
CA LEU A 167 8.54 -9.60 -23.67
C LEU A 167 8.59 -11.11 -23.41
N GLN A 168 8.69 -11.56 -22.14
CA GLN A 168 8.66 -12.99 -21.84
C GLN A 168 7.30 -13.60 -22.19
N PRO A 169 7.27 -14.76 -22.88
CA PRO A 169 6.03 -15.37 -23.38
C PRO A 169 5.11 -15.90 -22.26
N LEU A 170 5.68 -16.22 -21.10
CA LEU A 170 4.95 -16.75 -19.96
C LEU A 170 4.96 -15.78 -18.78
N ARG A 171 3.81 -15.64 -18.15
CA ARG A 171 3.63 -14.90 -16.89
C ARG A 171 3.56 -15.87 -15.73
N VAL A 172 3.83 -15.39 -14.51
CA VAL A 172 3.70 -16.19 -13.28
C VAL A 172 2.33 -16.85 -13.16
N LYS A 173 1.26 -16.13 -13.54
CA LYS A 173 -0.12 -16.64 -13.56
C LYS A 173 -0.35 -17.79 -14.56
N ASP A 174 0.48 -17.89 -15.61
CA ASP A 174 0.34 -18.93 -16.64
C ASP A 174 1.02 -20.25 -16.20
N ILE A 175 1.96 -20.13 -15.26
CA ILE A 175 2.74 -21.27 -14.73
C ILE A 175 2.13 -21.82 -13.44
N PHE A 176 1.65 -20.95 -12.55
CA PHE A 176 1.14 -21.32 -11.25
C PHE A 176 -0.39 -21.25 -11.20
N ALA A 177 -1.01 -22.37 -10.84
CA ALA A 177 -2.48 -22.48 -10.72
C ALA A 177 -3.06 -21.55 -9.64
N LYS A 178 -2.26 -21.23 -8.60
CA LYS A 178 -2.65 -20.33 -7.50
C LYS A 178 -1.47 -19.50 -7.03
N ILE A 179 -1.73 -18.23 -6.80
CA ILE A 179 -0.81 -17.30 -6.14
C ILE A 179 -1.54 -16.79 -4.91
N PHE A 180 -1.00 -17.03 -3.73
CA PHE A 180 -1.63 -16.62 -2.48
C PHE A 180 -0.59 -16.11 -1.48
N GLN A 181 -1.03 -15.26 -0.59
CA GLN A 181 -0.25 -14.82 0.55
C GLN A 181 -0.24 -15.93 1.60
N GLY A 182 0.89 -16.13 2.28
CA GLY A 182 0.98 -17.03 3.43
C GLY A 182 0.06 -16.59 4.58
N LEU A 183 0.17 -17.29 5.71
CA LEU A 183 -0.62 -16.98 6.90
C LEU A 183 -0.42 -15.51 7.31
N LYS A 184 -1.53 -14.80 7.50
CA LYS A 184 -1.56 -13.45 8.03
C LYS A 184 -2.41 -13.44 9.28
N THR A 185 -1.85 -13.00 10.40
CA THR A 185 -2.58 -12.82 11.66
C THR A 185 -2.84 -11.34 11.89
N SER A 186 -3.92 -11.01 12.62
CA SER A 186 -4.18 -9.63 13.06
C SER A 186 -3.37 -9.27 14.32
N GLY A 187 -2.65 -10.24 14.92
CA GLY A 187 -1.96 -10.11 16.19
C GLY A 187 -0.70 -10.97 16.24
N ASP A 188 0.24 -10.77 15.32
CA ASP A 188 1.50 -11.53 15.27
C ASP A 188 2.21 -11.62 16.62
N PRO A 189 2.32 -10.55 17.46
CA PRO A 189 2.98 -10.64 18.76
C PRO A 189 2.35 -11.65 19.70
N VAL A 190 1.04 -11.89 19.59
CA VAL A 190 0.29 -12.86 20.40
C VAL A 190 0.30 -14.25 19.76
N TYR A 191 -0.04 -14.32 18.46
CA TYR A 191 -0.24 -15.62 17.80
C TYR A 191 1.06 -16.32 17.42
N ILE A 192 2.18 -15.60 17.25
CA ILE A 192 3.46 -16.20 16.86
C ILE A 192 4.40 -16.29 18.06
N LEU A 193 4.70 -17.53 18.48
CA LEU A 193 5.61 -17.84 19.57
C LEU A 193 6.97 -18.25 19.02
N GLU A 194 8.05 -17.76 19.63
CA GLU A 194 9.41 -18.13 19.28
C GLU A 194 9.88 -19.33 20.11
N ASN A 195 10.45 -20.35 19.46
CA ASN A 195 11.09 -21.46 20.15
C ASN A 195 12.51 -21.06 20.61
N LYS A 196 12.68 -20.87 21.89
CA LYS A 196 13.97 -20.60 22.54
C LYS A 196 14.36 -21.80 23.40
N ASN A 197 15.24 -22.64 22.88
CA ASN A 197 15.73 -23.84 23.59
C ASN A 197 14.57 -24.73 24.09
N GLU A 198 13.70 -25.13 23.20
CA GLU A 198 12.50 -25.95 23.45
C GLU A 198 11.42 -25.31 24.34
N LYS A 199 11.56 -24.02 24.68
CA LYS A 199 10.58 -23.24 25.40
C LYS A 199 9.96 -22.21 24.49
N LEU A 200 8.66 -21.99 24.64
CA LEU A 200 7.92 -21.01 23.85
C LEU A 200 8.01 -19.62 24.49
N TYR A 201 8.52 -18.66 23.74
CA TYR A 201 8.60 -17.27 24.17
C TYR A 201 7.53 -16.43 23.48
N SER A 202 6.75 -15.69 24.26
CA SER A 202 5.74 -14.73 23.78
C SER A 202 6.35 -13.34 23.72
N LYS A 203 6.30 -12.72 22.55
CA LYS A 203 6.68 -11.32 22.37
C LYS A 203 5.68 -10.36 23.02
N ALA A 204 4.37 -10.70 23.02
CA ALA A 204 3.33 -9.86 23.61
C ALA A 204 3.45 -9.77 25.13
N LEU A 205 3.81 -10.86 25.80
CA LEU A 205 3.94 -10.91 27.27
C LEU A 205 5.37 -10.79 27.75
N ASP A 206 6.34 -10.71 26.84
CA ASP A 206 7.79 -10.67 27.11
C ASP A 206 8.27 -11.75 28.10
N LYS A 207 7.76 -12.99 27.95
CA LYS A 207 8.11 -14.12 28.83
C LYS A 207 7.96 -15.47 28.16
N ILE A 208 8.54 -16.50 28.82
CA ILE A 208 8.30 -17.91 28.47
C ILE A 208 6.85 -18.27 28.85
N VAL A 209 6.18 -18.95 27.94
CA VAL A 209 4.79 -19.40 28.10
C VAL A 209 4.67 -20.89 27.79
N GLU A 210 3.61 -21.50 28.26
CA GLU A 210 3.24 -22.87 27.96
C GLU A 210 1.96 -22.88 27.15
N VAL A 211 1.96 -23.60 26.05
CA VAL A 211 0.81 -23.83 25.18
C VAL A 211 0.85 -25.26 24.68
N GLU A 212 -0.29 -25.95 24.65
CA GLU A 212 -0.38 -27.34 24.21
C GLU A 212 0.01 -27.49 22.73
N LYS A 213 0.76 -28.55 22.42
CA LYS A 213 1.22 -28.85 21.05
C LYS A 213 0.07 -28.95 20.03
N GLY A 214 -1.10 -29.42 20.46
CA GLY A 214 -2.27 -29.55 19.60
C GLY A 214 -2.80 -28.21 19.07
N LEU A 215 -2.56 -27.11 19.79
CA LEU A 215 -2.94 -25.77 19.39
C LEU A 215 -1.87 -25.08 18.54
N LEU A 216 -0.69 -25.68 18.37
CA LEU A 216 0.45 -25.10 17.70
C LEU A 216 0.68 -25.69 16.31
N LYS A 217 1.04 -24.85 15.35
CA LYS A 217 1.56 -25.29 14.05
C LYS A 217 2.92 -24.62 13.80
N PRO A 218 3.90 -25.35 13.25
CA PRO A 218 5.18 -24.75 12.87
C PRO A 218 4.95 -23.75 11.72
N ILE A 219 5.64 -22.62 11.80
CA ILE A 219 5.61 -21.58 10.77
C ILE A 219 7.03 -21.13 10.43
N LEU A 220 7.26 -20.81 9.16
CA LEU A 220 8.50 -20.22 8.68
C LEU A 220 8.27 -18.75 8.38
N LYS A 221 9.21 -17.91 8.80
CA LYS A 221 9.31 -16.52 8.35
C LYS A 221 10.29 -16.41 7.19
N GLY A 222 10.22 -15.33 6.42
CA GLY A 222 11.14 -15.11 5.30
C GLY A 222 12.61 -15.17 5.68
N GLU A 223 12.95 -14.71 6.89
CA GLU A 223 14.30 -14.75 7.45
C GLU A 223 14.83 -16.16 7.75
N ASP A 224 13.94 -17.15 7.90
CA ASP A 224 14.31 -18.56 8.16
C ASP A 224 14.70 -19.29 6.87
N ILE A 225 14.39 -18.70 5.70
CA ILE A 225 14.63 -19.32 4.40
C ILE A 225 15.97 -18.82 3.86
N SER A 226 16.93 -19.72 3.77
CA SER A 226 18.25 -19.42 3.20
C SER A 226 18.66 -20.50 2.21
N ARG A 227 19.41 -20.11 1.17
CA ARG A 227 19.90 -21.06 0.14
C ARG A 227 20.73 -22.16 0.77
N TYR A 228 20.38 -23.41 0.52
CA TYR A 228 21.10 -24.62 0.97
C TYR A 228 21.20 -24.82 2.48
N LYS A 229 20.33 -24.19 3.28
CA LYS A 229 20.24 -24.45 4.72
C LYS A 229 19.03 -25.30 5.06
N ASN A 230 19.19 -26.19 6.04
CA ASN A 230 18.07 -26.94 6.59
C ASN A 230 17.11 -25.98 7.31
N LEU A 231 15.82 -26.16 7.07
CA LEU A 231 14.78 -25.41 7.76
C LEU A 231 14.71 -25.84 9.23
N GLN A 232 14.69 -24.87 10.12
CA GLN A 232 14.50 -25.07 11.56
C GLN A 232 13.15 -24.54 12.00
N ASN A 233 12.45 -25.26 12.86
CA ASN A 233 11.19 -24.84 13.47
C ASN A 233 11.46 -23.80 14.57
N ARG A 234 11.79 -22.57 14.15
CA ARG A 234 12.09 -21.46 15.06
C ARG A 234 10.82 -20.81 15.60
N TYR A 235 9.75 -20.87 14.85
CA TYR A 235 8.48 -20.23 15.21
C TYR A 235 7.33 -21.21 15.16
N PHE A 236 6.36 -21.00 16.06
CA PHE A 236 5.07 -21.68 16.08
C PHE A 236 3.96 -20.65 16.06
N VAL A 237 2.90 -20.93 15.32
CA VAL A 237 1.66 -20.14 15.35
C VAL A 237 0.59 -20.85 16.16
N ILE A 238 -0.07 -20.12 17.03
CA ILE A 238 -1.31 -20.59 17.67
C ILE A 238 -2.37 -20.65 16.60
N PHE A 239 -2.94 -21.84 16.36
CA PHE A 239 -3.87 -22.11 15.30
C PHE A 239 -5.20 -22.66 15.87
N PRO A 240 -6.10 -21.79 16.37
CA PRO A 240 -7.34 -22.15 17.03
C PRO A 240 -8.43 -22.51 16.02
N TYR A 241 -8.12 -23.42 15.08
CA TYR A 241 -9.02 -23.84 14.02
C TYR A 241 -9.05 -25.36 13.86
N ILE A 242 -10.23 -25.90 13.57
CA ILE A 242 -10.44 -27.29 13.15
C ILE A 242 -10.57 -27.27 11.62
N LEU A 243 -9.89 -28.20 10.96
CA LEU A 243 -10.01 -28.38 9.51
C LEU A 243 -11.07 -29.46 9.22
N GLU A 244 -12.22 -29.04 8.71
CA GLU A 244 -13.30 -29.91 8.27
C GLU A 244 -13.53 -29.72 6.76
N ASN A 245 -13.47 -30.83 5.99
CA ASN A 245 -13.68 -30.79 4.54
C ASN A 245 -12.84 -29.70 3.83
N GLN A 246 -11.57 -29.55 4.20
CA GLN A 246 -10.63 -28.55 3.70
C GLN A 246 -11.01 -27.09 4.01
N LYS A 247 -11.99 -26.87 4.90
CA LYS A 247 -12.34 -25.54 5.41
C LYS A 247 -11.91 -25.41 6.86
N ALA A 248 -11.30 -24.27 7.18
CA ALA A 248 -10.96 -23.95 8.56
C ALA A 248 -12.18 -23.36 9.26
N LYS A 249 -12.56 -23.95 10.41
CA LYS A 249 -13.56 -23.41 11.34
C LYS A 249 -12.88 -23.01 12.64
N PRO A 250 -13.16 -21.85 13.22
CA PRO A 250 -12.62 -21.48 14.52
C PRO A 250 -13.13 -22.46 15.60
N MET A 251 -12.26 -22.81 16.52
CA MET A 251 -12.64 -23.55 17.74
C MET A 251 -13.48 -22.63 18.63
N SER A 252 -14.49 -23.17 19.31
CA SER A 252 -15.21 -22.42 20.33
C SER A 252 -14.33 -22.17 21.55
N GLU A 253 -14.66 -21.13 22.32
CA GLU A 253 -13.94 -20.78 23.56
C GLU A 253 -13.98 -21.94 24.56
N ASP A 254 -15.16 -22.57 24.74
CA ASP A 254 -15.33 -23.72 25.61
C ASP A 254 -14.46 -24.90 25.19
N PHE A 255 -14.41 -25.18 23.89
CA PHE A 255 -13.58 -26.25 23.36
C PHE A 255 -12.08 -26.01 23.63
N ILE A 256 -11.61 -24.77 23.47
CA ILE A 256 -10.20 -24.42 23.75
C ILE A 256 -9.94 -24.54 25.24
N LYS A 257 -10.84 -24.08 26.10
CA LYS A 257 -10.73 -24.12 27.55
C LYS A 257 -10.66 -25.56 28.09
N GLU A 258 -11.45 -26.47 27.53
CA GLU A 258 -11.48 -27.88 27.94
C GLU A 258 -10.27 -28.67 27.43
N ASN A 259 -9.86 -28.47 26.18
CA ASN A 259 -8.88 -29.30 25.52
C ASN A 259 -7.47 -28.71 25.54
N TYR A 260 -7.34 -27.38 25.69
CA TYR A 260 -6.09 -26.64 25.67
C TYR A 260 -6.05 -25.56 26.76
N PRO A 261 -6.14 -25.95 28.04
CA PRO A 261 -6.28 -25.01 29.15
C PRO A 261 -5.11 -24.00 29.25
N LYS A 262 -3.87 -24.41 28.98
CA LYS A 262 -2.72 -23.48 29.01
C LYS A 262 -2.77 -22.48 27.84
N GLY A 263 -3.18 -22.95 26.64
CA GLY A 263 -3.42 -22.09 25.49
C GLY A 263 -4.57 -21.11 25.74
N TYR A 264 -5.63 -21.57 26.39
CA TYR A 264 -6.74 -20.71 26.82
C TYR A 264 -6.27 -19.59 27.75
N GLU A 265 -5.57 -19.93 28.82
CA GLU A 265 -5.02 -18.96 29.77
C GLU A 265 -4.10 -17.95 29.09
N TYR A 266 -3.26 -18.41 28.16
CA TYR A 266 -2.40 -17.55 27.38
C TYR A 266 -3.20 -16.55 26.51
N LEU A 267 -4.21 -17.03 25.77
CA LEU A 267 -5.05 -16.16 24.95
C LEU A 267 -5.85 -15.17 25.81
N LYS A 268 -6.36 -15.62 26.96
CA LYS A 268 -7.08 -14.78 27.91
C LYS A 268 -6.20 -13.68 28.49
N ALA A 269 -4.93 -13.97 28.78
CA ALA A 269 -3.96 -12.97 29.24
C ALA A 269 -3.65 -11.89 28.18
N ASN A 270 -3.98 -12.13 26.92
CA ASN A 270 -3.82 -11.19 25.80
C ASN A 270 -5.16 -10.64 25.28
N GLU A 271 -6.26 -10.82 26.01
CA GLU A 271 -7.61 -10.48 25.54
C GLU A 271 -7.77 -9.01 25.16
N GLU A 272 -7.20 -8.11 25.94
CA GLU A 272 -7.25 -6.66 25.67
C GLU A 272 -6.60 -6.33 24.31
N PHE A 273 -5.43 -6.89 24.04
CA PHE A 273 -4.75 -6.72 22.76
C PHE A 273 -5.54 -7.33 21.56
N LEU A 274 -6.21 -8.46 21.79
CA LEU A 274 -6.94 -9.17 20.74
C LEU A 274 -8.31 -8.55 20.43
N ARG A 275 -8.89 -7.80 21.34
CA ARG A 275 -10.18 -7.11 21.13
C ARG A 275 -10.03 -5.74 20.46
N GLY A 276 -8.84 -5.12 20.51
CA GLY A 276 -8.47 -3.86 19.83
C GLY A 276 -8.88 -2.63 20.61
#